data_3009143a8135a1e04bc7deb69eda762b
#
_entry.id   3009143a8135a1e04bc7deb69eda762b
#
_cell.length_a   1.000
_cell.length_b   1.000
_cell.length_c   1.000
_cell.angle_alpha   90.00
_cell.angle_beta   90.00
_cell.angle_gamma   90.00
#
_symmetry.space_group_name_H-M   'P 1'
#
loop_
_entity.id
_entity.type
_entity.pdbx_description
1 polymer ?
#
loop_
_entity_poly.entity_id
_entity_poly.type
_entity_poly.pdbx_seq_one_letter_code
_entity_poly.pdbx_strand_id
1 'polypeptide(L)'
;MKNNMMKDWSCILPDGLWITLRMEVVSVIMQRKIKFSLGMYWIRLSKSILITYDEFQRFKTHPAISKILKDGKRISYGARALIEGGYQSLPKMFMPGALIIGCDAGTLNMPKIKGSHTAMKSGMIAAETIDEYITKNKPLSEYENKFQKSWVNKELYTARNVKPSFQWSLIPAILFTGIDQIIFRGFLPFTLKHSHADYESLIPANKAKKIEYPKYDGKITFDKTSSVYLTGTNHEADQPVHLRLKDPDLPINYTLNEYDEPAQRYCPAGVYEVDRTDQNDPKFVINAQNCIHCKTCDIKEPSQNITWVTPEGAGGPNYANM
;
A
#
# COMPACT_ATOMS: atom_id res chain seq x y z
N MET A 1 -26.65 -10.84 -23.13
CA MET A 1 -25.78 -10.52 -21.97
C MET A 1 -24.36 -10.96 -22.33
N LYS A 2 -23.49 -10.05 -22.74
CA LYS A 2 -22.08 -10.37 -23.00
C LYS A 2 -21.30 -10.24 -21.70
N ASN A 3 -20.68 -11.34 -21.26
CA ASN A 3 -19.80 -11.40 -20.11
C ASN A 3 -18.69 -10.37 -20.26
N ASN A 4 -18.71 -9.32 -19.43
CA ASN A 4 -17.57 -8.42 -19.26
C ASN A 4 -16.52 -9.14 -18.44
N MET A 5 -15.58 -9.81 -19.11
CA MET A 5 -14.38 -10.35 -18.44
C MET A 5 -13.51 -9.18 -18.01
N MET A 6 -13.30 -9.04 -16.70
CA MET A 6 -12.18 -8.27 -16.18
C MET A 6 -10.89 -8.94 -16.65
N LYS A 7 -10.06 -8.23 -17.38
CA LYS A 7 -8.71 -8.68 -17.71
C LYS A 7 -7.73 -7.96 -16.78
N ASP A 8 -7.25 -8.69 -15.80
CA ASP A 8 -6.12 -8.25 -14.96
C ASP A 8 -4.82 -8.71 -15.60
N TRP A 9 -3.90 -7.80 -15.83
CA TRP A 9 -2.54 -8.09 -16.27
C TRP A 9 -1.59 -7.72 -15.14
N SER A 10 -0.84 -8.70 -14.67
CA SER A 10 0.20 -8.48 -13.65
C SER A 10 1.54 -8.96 -14.18
N CYS A 11 2.58 -8.17 -14.02
CA CYS A 11 3.94 -8.59 -14.30
C CYS A 11 4.89 -8.19 -13.17
N ILE A 12 5.95 -8.97 -12.99
CA ILE A 12 7.01 -8.68 -12.03
C ILE A 12 8.19 -8.11 -12.81
N LEU A 13 8.68 -6.94 -12.39
CA LEU A 13 9.91 -6.39 -12.92
C LEU A 13 11.13 -6.90 -12.11
N PRO A 14 12.34 -6.87 -12.71
CA PRO A 14 13.56 -7.37 -12.07
C PRO A 14 13.86 -6.78 -10.68
N ASP A 15 13.34 -5.58 -10.38
CA ASP A 15 13.54 -4.88 -9.11
C ASP A 15 12.52 -5.25 -8.01
N GLY A 16 11.73 -6.31 -8.20
CA GLY A 16 10.68 -6.74 -7.27
C GLY A 16 9.41 -5.87 -7.30
N LEU A 17 9.24 -5.09 -8.37
CA LEU A 17 8.08 -4.25 -8.60
C LEU A 17 6.93 -5.07 -9.21
N TRP A 18 5.76 -5.02 -8.58
CA TRP A 18 4.52 -5.59 -9.12
C TRP A 18 3.71 -4.51 -9.83
N ILE A 19 3.30 -4.81 -11.04
CA ILE A 19 2.43 -3.93 -11.83
C ILE A 19 1.12 -4.65 -12.06
N THR A 20 0.03 -4.04 -11.65
CA THR A 20 -1.32 -4.50 -11.96
C THR A 20 -2.02 -3.49 -12.82
N LEU A 21 -2.46 -3.91 -13.99
CA LEU A 21 -3.33 -3.15 -14.87
C LEU A 21 -4.73 -3.71 -14.71
N ARG A 22 -5.64 -2.93 -14.14
CA ARG A 22 -7.06 -3.31 -14.02
C ARG A 22 -7.89 -2.49 -15.00
N MET A 23 -8.63 -3.16 -15.85
CA MET A 23 -9.58 -2.55 -16.75
C MET A 23 -10.99 -2.75 -16.19
N GLU A 24 -11.63 -1.69 -15.74
CA GLU A 24 -13.03 -1.71 -15.37
C GLU A 24 -13.87 -1.15 -16.50
N VAL A 25 -14.76 -1.96 -17.05
CA VAL A 25 -15.77 -1.52 -18.01
C VAL A 25 -17.06 -1.29 -17.25
N VAL A 26 -17.33 -0.04 -16.89
CA VAL A 26 -18.61 0.35 -16.28
C VAL A 26 -19.58 0.73 -17.39
N SER A 27 -20.54 -0.13 -17.68
CA SER A 27 -21.65 0.15 -18.59
C SER A 27 -22.81 0.77 -17.79
N VAL A 28 -22.88 2.09 -17.77
CA VAL A 28 -24.08 2.80 -17.31
C VAL A 28 -25.01 3.00 -18.52
N ILE A 29 -26.31 2.78 -18.31
CA ILE A 29 -27.35 2.60 -19.33
C ILE A 29 -27.47 3.74 -20.37
N MET A 30 -26.78 4.88 -20.24
CA MET A 30 -26.87 6.00 -21.20
C MET A 30 -25.54 6.60 -21.69
N GLN A 31 -24.38 6.20 -21.17
CA GLN A 31 -23.09 6.65 -21.73
C GLN A 31 -22.04 5.57 -21.49
N ARG A 32 -21.51 4.98 -22.57
CA ARG A 32 -20.37 4.06 -22.53
C ARG A 32 -19.10 4.83 -22.18
N LYS A 33 -18.81 4.97 -20.90
CA LYS A 33 -17.52 5.49 -20.43
C LYS A 33 -16.65 4.31 -20.03
N ILE A 34 -15.54 4.12 -20.72
CA ILE A 34 -14.52 3.15 -20.35
C ILE A 34 -13.62 3.83 -19.31
N LYS A 35 -13.56 3.26 -18.12
CA LYS A 35 -12.63 3.70 -17.07
C LYS A 35 -11.50 2.69 -16.97
N PHE A 36 -10.26 3.19 -16.92
CA PHE A 36 -9.07 2.39 -16.67
C PHE A 36 -8.54 2.75 -15.29
N SER A 37 -8.32 1.74 -14.46
CA SER A 37 -7.54 1.89 -13.22
C SER A 37 -6.14 1.36 -13.46
N LEU A 38 -5.15 2.23 -13.32
CA LEU A 38 -3.75 1.87 -13.40
C LEU A 38 -3.14 1.99 -12.02
N GLY A 39 -2.56 0.90 -11.52
CA GLY A 39 -1.91 0.85 -10.21
C GLY A 39 -0.48 0.32 -10.29
N MET A 40 0.34 0.73 -9.35
CA MET A 40 1.69 0.23 -9.14
C MET A 40 1.84 -0.14 -7.67
N TYR A 41 2.33 -1.36 -7.41
CA TYR A 41 2.57 -1.86 -6.07
C TYR A 41 4.07 -1.92 -5.78
N TRP A 42 4.44 -1.48 -4.58
CA TRP A 42 5.78 -1.58 -4.06
C TRP A 42 5.82 -2.63 -2.97
N ILE A 43 6.43 -3.78 -3.23
CA ILE A 43 6.56 -4.84 -2.24
C ILE A 43 7.61 -4.46 -1.18
N ARG A 44 8.67 -3.77 -1.60
CA ARG A 44 9.72 -3.33 -0.70
C ARG A 44 10.36 -2.04 -1.20
N LEU A 45 10.18 -0.97 -0.47
CA LEU A 45 10.83 0.30 -0.75
C LEU A 45 12.16 0.36 0.00
N SER A 46 13.24 -0.06 -0.64
CA SER A 46 14.58 -0.09 -0.02
C SER A 46 15.48 1.09 -0.39
N LYS A 47 15.20 1.77 -1.50
CA LYS A 47 16.03 2.89 -1.97
C LYS A 47 15.50 4.20 -1.39
N SER A 48 16.24 4.84 -0.49
CA SER A 48 15.85 6.13 0.13
C SER A 48 15.65 7.25 -0.88
N ILE A 49 16.38 7.23 -1.98
CA ILE A 49 16.32 8.25 -3.04
C ILE A 49 15.23 8.01 -4.10
N LEU A 50 14.50 6.89 -4.04
CA LEU A 50 13.46 6.57 -4.99
C LEU A 50 12.19 7.37 -4.69
N ILE A 51 11.66 8.08 -5.70
CA ILE A 51 10.42 8.82 -5.60
C ILE A 51 9.29 7.95 -6.15
N THR A 52 8.46 7.41 -5.27
CA THR A 52 7.38 6.46 -5.62
C THR A 52 6.41 7.05 -6.63
N TYR A 53 6.09 8.33 -6.47
CA TYR A 53 5.22 9.05 -7.41
C TYR A 53 5.84 9.13 -8.81
N ASP A 54 7.12 9.49 -8.93
CA ASP A 54 7.80 9.66 -10.22
C ASP A 54 8.03 8.33 -10.93
N GLU A 55 8.28 7.25 -10.18
CA GLU A 55 8.32 5.91 -10.77
C GLU A 55 6.97 5.53 -11.38
N PHE A 56 5.86 5.87 -10.74
CA PHE A 56 4.54 5.67 -11.32
C PHE A 56 4.33 6.52 -12.58
N GLN A 57 4.82 7.77 -12.60
CA GLN A 57 4.79 8.60 -13.82
C GLN A 57 5.66 7.98 -14.92
N ARG A 58 6.88 7.54 -14.59
CA ARG A 58 7.78 6.86 -15.53
C ARG A 58 7.14 5.59 -16.12
N PHE A 59 6.47 4.80 -15.30
CA PHE A 59 5.75 3.63 -15.75
C PHE A 59 4.68 3.94 -16.81
N LYS A 60 3.95 5.04 -16.66
CA LYS A 60 2.94 5.45 -17.64
C LYS A 60 3.51 5.77 -19.02
N THR A 61 4.80 6.11 -19.12
CA THR A 61 5.47 6.38 -20.41
C THR A 61 5.86 5.11 -21.17
N HIS A 62 5.76 3.92 -20.54
CA HIS A 62 6.06 2.67 -21.24
C HIS A 62 5.18 2.53 -22.49
N PRO A 63 5.74 2.15 -23.67
CA PRO A 63 5.02 2.16 -24.96
C PRO A 63 3.68 1.42 -24.96
N ALA A 64 3.58 0.28 -24.24
CA ALA A 64 2.34 -0.49 -24.12
C ALA A 64 1.27 0.22 -23.28
N ILE A 65 1.68 1.01 -22.29
CA ILE A 65 0.79 1.72 -21.37
C ILE A 65 0.37 3.06 -21.95
N SER A 66 1.33 3.82 -22.49
CA SER A 66 1.08 5.13 -23.06
C SER A 66 0.06 5.11 -24.21
N LYS A 67 0.06 4.02 -25.02
CA LYS A 67 -0.97 3.80 -26.06
C LYS A 67 -2.38 3.76 -25.49
N ILE A 68 -2.57 3.17 -24.31
CA ILE A 68 -3.88 3.05 -23.65
C ILE A 68 -4.30 4.40 -23.09
N LEU A 69 -3.34 5.18 -22.58
CA LEU A 69 -3.59 6.43 -21.87
C LEU A 69 -3.69 7.65 -22.79
N LYS A 70 -3.17 7.58 -24.03
CA LYS A 70 -2.94 8.70 -24.93
C LYS A 70 -4.13 9.64 -25.10
N ASP A 71 -5.33 9.10 -25.24
CA ASP A 71 -6.56 9.87 -25.48
C ASP A 71 -7.45 9.92 -24.24
N GLY A 72 -6.92 9.47 -23.10
CA GLY A 72 -7.63 9.43 -21.82
C GLY A 72 -7.52 10.74 -21.04
N LYS A 73 -8.51 10.99 -20.19
CA LYS A 73 -8.48 12.06 -19.18
C LYS A 73 -8.30 11.45 -17.80
N ARG A 74 -7.30 11.94 -17.05
CA ARG A 74 -7.13 11.59 -15.63
C ARG A 74 -8.32 12.12 -14.83
N ILE A 75 -8.99 11.27 -14.07
CA ILE A 75 -10.21 11.61 -13.32
C ILE A 75 -10.05 11.40 -11.81
N SER A 76 -9.10 10.60 -11.37
CA SER A 76 -8.85 10.36 -9.95
C SER A 76 -7.40 9.98 -9.71
N TYR A 77 -6.99 10.11 -8.46
CA TYR A 77 -5.69 9.69 -7.95
C TYR A 77 -5.87 9.19 -6.51
N GLY A 78 -5.08 8.23 -6.09
CA GLY A 78 -5.06 7.75 -4.73
C GLY A 78 -3.83 6.90 -4.46
N ALA A 79 -3.50 6.74 -3.19
CA ALA A 79 -2.48 5.81 -2.74
C ALA A 79 -2.85 5.27 -1.36
N ARG A 80 -2.47 4.03 -1.09
CA ARG A 80 -2.66 3.39 0.21
C ARG A 80 -1.60 2.32 0.46
N ALA A 81 -1.11 2.25 1.69
CA ALA A 81 -0.34 1.10 2.14
C ALA A 81 -1.27 -0.10 2.35
N LEU A 82 -0.81 -1.28 1.95
CA LEU A 82 -1.52 -2.55 2.11
C LEU A 82 -0.72 -3.45 3.04
N ILE A 83 -1.42 -4.26 3.83
CA ILE A 83 -0.78 -5.25 4.70
C ILE A 83 -0.55 -6.52 3.89
N GLU A 84 0.70 -6.78 3.56
CA GLU A 84 1.13 -7.94 2.77
C GLU A 84 1.95 -8.96 3.58
N GLY A 85 1.90 -8.88 4.89
CA GLY A 85 2.65 -9.78 5.79
C GLY A 85 2.25 -11.25 5.66
N GLY A 86 1.02 -11.50 5.21
CA GLY A 86 0.49 -12.85 5.03
C GLY A 86 0.23 -13.57 6.36
N TYR A 87 0.16 -14.89 6.29
CA TYR A 87 -0.22 -15.76 7.41
C TYR A 87 0.58 -15.49 8.70
N GLN A 88 1.90 -15.28 8.59
CA GLN A 88 2.79 -15.08 9.75
C GLN A 88 2.59 -13.73 10.45
N SER A 89 1.92 -12.79 9.81
CA SER A 89 1.71 -11.42 10.30
C SER A 89 0.27 -11.16 10.73
N LEU A 90 -0.57 -12.21 10.79
CA LEU A 90 -1.93 -12.06 11.28
C LEU A 90 -1.89 -11.66 12.76
N PRO A 91 -2.53 -10.55 13.13
CA PRO A 91 -2.60 -10.12 14.53
C PRO A 91 -3.60 -10.97 15.31
N LYS A 92 -3.69 -10.73 16.61
CA LYS A 92 -4.86 -11.14 17.38
C LYS A 92 -6.09 -10.38 16.87
N MET A 93 -7.07 -11.11 16.32
CA MET A 93 -8.16 -10.50 15.55
C MET A 93 -9.36 -10.08 16.40
N PHE A 94 -9.34 -10.30 17.69
CA PHE A 94 -10.40 -9.89 18.60
C PHE A 94 -9.88 -9.24 19.88
N MET A 95 -10.70 -8.39 20.46
CA MET A 95 -10.55 -7.83 21.80
C MET A 95 -11.94 -7.63 22.41
N PRO A 96 -12.06 -7.36 23.72
CA PRO A 96 -13.36 -7.04 24.32
C PRO A 96 -14.03 -5.89 23.56
N GLY A 97 -15.22 -6.15 22.99
CA GLY A 97 -16.01 -5.17 22.24
C GLY A 97 -15.57 -4.89 20.82
N ALA A 98 -14.51 -5.52 20.26
CA ALA A 98 -14.04 -5.25 18.91
C ALA A 98 -13.48 -6.47 18.19
N LEU A 99 -13.60 -6.44 16.84
CA LEU A 99 -12.99 -7.39 15.91
C LEU A 99 -12.22 -6.63 14.82
N ILE A 100 -11.10 -7.20 14.36
CA ILE A 100 -10.35 -6.69 13.20
C ILE A 100 -10.61 -7.63 12.03
N ILE A 101 -11.01 -7.08 10.89
CA ILE A 101 -11.40 -7.83 9.69
C ILE A 101 -10.71 -7.29 8.44
N GLY A 102 -10.71 -8.08 7.37
CA GLY A 102 -10.29 -7.64 6.04
C GLY A 102 -8.81 -7.29 5.94
N CYS A 103 -8.52 -6.27 5.14
CA CYS A 103 -7.16 -5.83 4.88
C CYS A 103 -6.44 -5.36 6.16
N ASP A 104 -7.14 -4.73 7.08
CA ASP A 104 -6.56 -4.25 8.34
C ASP A 104 -6.17 -5.41 9.28
N ALA A 105 -6.79 -6.59 9.11
CA ALA A 105 -6.36 -7.84 9.74
C ALA A 105 -5.23 -8.56 8.96
N GLY A 106 -4.82 -8.05 7.80
CA GLY A 106 -3.77 -8.68 7.00
C GLY A 106 -4.22 -9.89 6.18
N THR A 107 -5.51 -9.98 5.82
CA THR A 107 -6.06 -11.15 5.10
C THR A 107 -5.77 -11.17 3.60
N LEU A 108 -4.98 -10.22 3.08
CA LEU A 108 -4.62 -10.16 1.67
C LEU A 108 -3.76 -11.37 1.26
N ASN A 109 -4.16 -12.06 0.19
CA ASN A 109 -3.33 -13.09 -0.42
C ASN A 109 -2.30 -12.41 -1.35
N MET A 110 -1.08 -12.22 -0.84
CA MET A 110 -0.02 -11.49 -1.52
C MET A 110 0.36 -12.11 -2.88
N PRO A 111 0.62 -13.42 -3.04
CA PRO A 111 0.97 -14.00 -4.33
C PRO A 111 -0.08 -13.81 -5.42
N LYS A 112 -1.34 -13.73 -5.04
CA LYS A 112 -2.45 -13.47 -5.97
C LYS A 112 -2.72 -11.97 -6.16
N ILE A 113 -2.18 -11.11 -5.30
CA ILE A 113 -2.53 -9.68 -5.20
C ILE A 113 -4.05 -9.51 -5.09
N LYS A 114 -4.70 -10.38 -4.34
CA LYS A 114 -6.16 -10.44 -4.18
C LYS A 114 -6.51 -10.43 -2.69
N GLY A 115 -7.32 -9.47 -2.28
CA GLY A 115 -7.76 -9.31 -0.88
C GLY A 115 -9.27 -9.20 -0.71
N SER A 116 -10.02 -8.85 -1.75
CA SER A 116 -11.46 -8.61 -1.64
C SER A 116 -12.23 -9.84 -1.16
N HIS A 117 -11.96 -11.01 -1.74
CA HIS A 117 -12.64 -12.28 -1.37
C HIS A 117 -12.33 -12.70 0.07
N THR A 118 -11.07 -12.55 0.51
CA THR A 118 -10.65 -12.87 1.89
C THR A 118 -11.21 -11.87 2.89
N ALA A 119 -11.26 -10.58 2.54
CA ALA A 119 -11.85 -9.54 3.35
C ALA A 119 -13.37 -9.76 3.52
N MET A 120 -14.09 -10.06 2.44
CA MET A 120 -15.51 -10.38 2.50
C MET A 120 -15.79 -11.60 3.39
N LYS A 121 -15.02 -12.68 3.24
CA LYS A 121 -15.23 -13.88 4.08
C LYS A 121 -14.90 -13.60 5.55
N SER A 122 -13.86 -12.83 5.85
CA SER A 122 -13.55 -12.45 7.23
C SER A 122 -14.70 -11.63 7.84
N GLY A 123 -15.30 -10.70 7.07
CA GLY A 123 -16.48 -9.96 7.49
C GLY A 123 -17.71 -10.84 7.73
N MET A 124 -17.95 -11.85 6.90
CA MET A 124 -19.03 -12.83 7.10
C MET A 124 -18.84 -13.60 8.41
N ILE A 125 -17.61 -14.08 8.68
CA ILE A 125 -17.30 -14.80 9.93
C ILE A 125 -17.49 -13.88 11.13
N ALA A 126 -17.10 -12.61 11.02
CA ALA A 126 -17.32 -11.63 12.08
C ALA A 126 -18.79 -11.41 12.36
N ALA A 127 -19.62 -11.22 11.32
CA ALA A 127 -21.07 -11.05 11.46
C ALA A 127 -21.73 -12.25 12.16
N GLU A 128 -21.39 -13.48 11.72
CA GLU A 128 -21.86 -14.71 12.36
C GLU A 128 -21.43 -14.81 13.84
N THR A 129 -20.24 -14.32 14.17
CA THR A 129 -19.73 -14.34 15.54
C THR A 129 -20.42 -13.29 16.41
N ILE A 130 -20.65 -12.10 15.88
CA ILE A 130 -21.38 -11.03 16.57
C ILE A 130 -22.83 -11.44 16.83
N ASP A 131 -23.49 -12.06 15.85
CA ASP A 131 -24.85 -12.58 16.04
C ASP A 131 -24.90 -13.59 17.20
N GLU A 132 -23.96 -14.55 17.23
CA GLU A 132 -23.89 -15.52 18.33
C GLU A 132 -23.49 -14.89 19.68
N TYR A 133 -22.70 -13.82 19.66
CA TYR A 133 -22.36 -13.07 20.88
C TYR A 133 -23.61 -12.40 21.46
N ILE A 134 -24.43 -11.75 20.61
CA ILE A 134 -25.62 -11.02 21.04
C ILE A 134 -26.75 -11.99 21.41
N THR A 135 -27.00 -13.00 20.58
CA THR A 135 -28.19 -13.89 20.75
C THR A 135 -27.96 -15.07 21.67
N LYS A 136 -26.71 -15.58 21.77
CA LYS A 136 -26.35 -16.80 22.45
C LYS A 136 -25.30 -16.60 23.55
N ASN A 137 -24.91 -15.36 23.82
CA ASN A 137 -23.87 -14.97 24.79
C ASN A 137 -22.53 -15.73 24.62
N LYS A 138 -22.16 -16.07 23.36
CA LYS A 138 -20.88 -16.69 23.07
C LYS A 138 -19.76 -15.62 23.03
N PRO A 139 -18.53 -15.93 23.45
CA PRO A 139 -17.45 -14.95 23.49
C PRO A 139 -16.98 -14.56 22.07
N LEU A 140 -16.55 -13.31 21.89
CA LEU A 140 -15.98 -12.82 20.61
C LEU A 140 -14.70 -13.55 20.19
N SER A 141 -14.02 -14.24 21.11
CA SER A 141 -12.86 -15.11 20.80
C SER A 141 -13.20 -16.26 19.83
N GLU A 142 -14.49 -16.64 19.71
CA GLU A 142 -14.92 -17.63 18.70
C GLU A 142 -14.64 -17.18 17.27
N TYR A 143 -14.45 -15.88 17.04
CA TYR A 143 -14.04 -15.36 15.72
C TYR A 143 -12.71 -15.97 15.25
N GLU A 144 -11.69 -16.03 16.09
CA GLU A 144 -10.39 -16.65 15.71
C GLU A 144 -10.55 -18.13 15.42
N ASN A 145 -11.31 -18.87 16.24
CA ASN A 145 -11.57 -20.28 16.02
C ASN A 145 -12.27 -20.55 14.68
N LYS A 146 -13.29 -19.76 14.35
CA LYS A 146 -14.01 -19.84 13.07
C LYS A 146 -13.12 -19.44 11.89
N PHE A 147 -12.32 -18.39 12.06
CA PHE A 147 -11.38 -17.94 11.03
C PHE A 147 -10.32 -19.04 10.73
N GLN A 148 -9.72 -19.63 11.76
CA GLN A 148 -8.75 -20.73 11.62
C GLN A 148 -9.32 -21.94 10.89
N LYS A 149 -10.59 -22.26 11.06
CA LYS A 149 -11.29 -23.35 10.36
C LYS A 149 -11.74 -22.99 8.96
N SER A 150 -11.65 -21.72 8.58
CA SER A 150 -12.13 -21.22 7.28
C SER A 150 -11.16 -21.52 6.14
N TRP A 151 -11.65 -21.47 4.91
CA TRP A 151 -10.84 -21.58 3.73
C TRP A 151 -9.85 -20.40 3.56
N VAL A 152 -10.16 -19.24 4.13
CA VAL A 152 -9.26 -18.06 4.13
C VAL A 152 -7.96 -18.40 4.85
N ASN A 153 -8.05 -18.96 6.05
CA ASN A 153 -6.86 -19.37 6.80
C ASN A 153 -6.03 -20.40 6.04
N LYS A 154 -6.68 -21.38 5.40
CA LYS A 154 -6.01 -22.38 4.56
C LYS A 154 -5.33 -21.71 3.36
N GLU A 155 -5.98 -20.77 2.70
CA GLU A 155 -5.43 -20.06 1.56
C GLU A 155 -4.18 -19.22 1.96
N LEU A 156 -4.25 -18.49 3.07
CA LEU A 156 -3.10 -17.75 3.59
C LEU A 156 -1.97 -18.68 4.03
N TYR A 157 -2.30 -19.80 4.67
CA TYR A 157 -1.32 -20.78 5.09
C TYR A 157 -0.55 -21.40 3.90
N THR A 158 -1.23 -21.76 2.83
CA THR A 158 -0.57 -22.31 1.65
C THR A 158 0.33 -21.29 0.93
N ALA A 159 0.02 -20.00 1.04
CA ALA A 159 0.80 -18.91 0.44
C ALA A 159 1.93 -18.37 1.34
N ARG A 160 2.06 -18.85 2.58
CA ARG A 160 2.88 -18.24 3.63
C ARG A 160 4.36 -18.10 3.32
N ASN A 161 4.93 -19.00 2.53
CA ASN A 161 6.35 -19.01 2.22
C ASN A 161 6.74 -18.16 1.00
N VAL A 162 5.75 -17.73 0.21
CA VAL A 162 6.02 -17.04 -1.06
C VAL A 162 6.70 -15.69 -0.83
N LYS A 163 6.06 -14.77 -0.07
CA LYS A 163 6.65 -13.44 0.16
C LYS A 163 8.01 -13.50 0.87
N PRO A 164 8.20 -14.27 1.93
CA PRO A 164 9.50 -14.34 2.60
C PRO A 164 10.63 -14.85 1.72
N SER A 165 10.37 -15.73 0.75
CA SER A 165 11.40 -16.24 -0.16
C SER A 165 12.04 -15.15 -1.04
N PHE A 166 11.33 -14.07 -1.33
CA PHE A 166 11.86 -12.94 -2.10
C PHE A 166 12.99 -12.17 -1.41
N GLN A 167 13.29 -12.50 -0.15
CA GLN A 167 14.51 -12.01 0.51
C GLN A 167 15.80 -12.56 -0.13
N TRP A 168 15.72 -13.69 -0.81
CA TRP A 168 16.87 -14.36 -1.46
C TRP A 168 17.15 -13.84 -2.87
N SER A 169 16.53 -12.76 -3.31
CA SER A 169 16.47 -12.25 -4.68
C SER A 169 15.45 -12.95 -5.59
N LEU A 170 15.26 -12.40 -6.80
CA LEU A 170 14.15 -12.81 -7.67
C LEU A 170 14.25 -14.27 -8.16
N ILE A 171 15.41 -14.67 -8.67
CA ILE A 171 15.56 -16.01 -9.30
C ILE A 171 15.41 -17.14 -8.28
N PRO A 172 16.13 -17.15 -7.14
CA PRO A 172 15.94 -18.18 -6.11
C PRO A 172 14.51 -18.20 -5.55
N ALA A 173 13.89 -17.02 -5.38
CA ALA A 173 12.51 -16.93 -4.91
C ALA A 173 11.52 -17.58 -5.87
N ILE A 174 11.66 -17.34 -7.18
CA ILE A 174 10.78 -17.95 -8.20
C ILE A 174 10.94 -19.48 -8.21
N LEU A 175 12.18 -19.98 -8.20
CA LEU A 175 12.45 -21.41 -8.17
C LEU A 175 11.87 -22.07 -6.91
N PHE A 176 12.14 -21.50 -5.75
CA PHE A 176 11.59 -21.98 -4.49
C PHE A 176 10.07 -21.95 -4.48
N THR A 177 9.47 -20.83 -4.90
CA THR A 177 8.00 -20.69 -4.97
C THR A 177 7.39 -21.70 -5.94
N GLY A 178 8.05 -21.96 -7.08
CA GLY A 178 7.62 -23.01 -8.01
C GLY A 178 7.60 -24.38 -7.34
N ILE A 179 8.65 -24.75 -6.64
CA ILE A 179 8.73 -26.01 -5.90
C ILE A 179 7.67 -26.06 -4.80
N ASP A 180 7.57 -25.02 -3.96
CA ASP A 180 6.61 -24.96 -2.86
C ASP A 180 5.16 -25.07 -3.36
N GLN A 181 4.78 -24.29 -4.39
CA GLN A 181 3.39 -24.19 -4.82
C GLN A 181 2.97 -25.31 -5.77
N ILE A 182 3.87 -25.79 -6.65
CA ILE A 182 3.53 -26.82 -7.66
C ILE A 182 3.71 -28.23 -7.09
N ILE A 183 4.84 -28.50 -6.44
CA ILE A 183 5.15 -29.84 -5.93
C ILE A 183 4.50 -30.05 -4.55
N PHE A 184 4.75 -29.16 -3.61
CA PHE A 184 4.28 -29.27 -2.22
C PHE A 184 2.91 -28.63 -1.98
N ARG A 185 2.35 -27.89 -2.96
CA ARG A 185 1.05 -27.20 -2.86
C ARG A 185 0.94 -26.27 -1.63
N GLY A 186 2.07 -25.66 -1.23
CA GLY A 186 2.18 -24.79 -0.07
C GLY A 186 2.23 -25.52 1.29
N PHE A 187 2.41 -26.85 1.31
CA PHE A 187 2.44 -27.65 2.54
C PHE A 187 3.85 -28.09 2.95
N LEU A 188 4.88 -27.28 2.64
CA LEU A 188 6.20 -27.52 3.20
C LEU A 188 6.14 -27.57 4.75
N PRO A 189 6.95 -28.43 5.41
CA PRO A 189 6.86 -28.62 6.86
C PRO A 189 7.42 -27.47 7.69
N PHE A 190 7.87 -26.40 7.05
CA PHE A 190 8.41 -25.21 7.69
C PHE A 190 7.73 -23.94 7.19
N THR A 191 7.88 -22.87 7.97
CA THR A 191 7.40 -21.52 7.64
C THR A 191 8.57 -20.55 7.65
N LEU A 192 8.81 -19.89 6.52
CA LEU A 192 9.80 -18.83 6.42
C LEU A 192 9.30 -17.60 7.21
N LYS A 193 10.22 -16.96 7.94
CA LYS A 193 9.92 -15.75 8.72
C LYS A 193 10.30 -14.50 7.93
N HIS A 194 9.62 -13.39 8.23
CA HIS A 194 10.08 -12.07 7.82
C HIS A 194 11.31 -11.72 8.67
N SER A 195 12.40 -11.27 8.04
CA SER A 195 13.67 -11.01 8.72
C SER A 195 13.76 -9.59 9.26
N HIS A 196 13.06 -8.65 8.62
CA HIS A 196 13.17 -7.22 8.89
C HIS A 196 11.81 -6.54 8.79
N ALA A 197 11.62 -5.47 9.56
CA ALA A 197 10.51 -4.57 9.40
C ALA A 197 10.69 -3.69 8.13
N ASP A 198 9.60 -3.10 7.64
CA ASP A 198 9.65 -2.31 6.41
C ASP A 198 10.53 -1.07 6.55
N TYR A 199 10.51 -0.40 7.71
CA TYR A 199 11.32 0.79 7.97
C TYR A 199 12.83 0.51 8.00
N GLU A 200 13.24 -0.70 8.38
CA GLU A 200 14.66 -1.13 8.43
C GLU A 200 15.28 -1.35 7.05
N SER A 201 14.47 -1.32 6.00
CA SER A 201 14.94 -1.70 4.65
C SER A 201 15.51 -0.55 3.84
N LEU A 202 15.51 0.69 4.35
CA LEU A 202 16.04 1.84 3.64
C LEU A 202 17.57 1.83 3.61
N ILE A 203 18.13 2.07 2.42
CA ILE A 203 19.58 2.20 2.22
C ILE A 203 19.96 3.67 2.42
N PRO A 204 21.07 3.98 3.13
CA PRO A 204 21.58 5.33 3.24
C PRO A 204 21.72 6.05 1.90
N ALA A 205 21.43 7.35 1.87
CA ALA A 205 21.38 8.14 0.63
C ALA A 205 22.71 8.14 -0.12
N ASN A 206 23.84 8.17 0.59
CA ASN A 206 25.19 8.14 0.03
C ASN A 206 25.57 6.81 -0.65
N LYS A 207 24.87 5.71 -0.29
CA LYS A 207 25.03 4.37 -0.91
C LYS A 207 24.01 4.11 -2.02
N ALA A 208 23.02 4.97 -2.16
CA ALA A 208 21.97 4.79 -3.14
C ALA A 208 22.30 5.50 -4.46
N LYS A 209 22.13 4.78 -5.58
CA LYS A 209 22.38 5.37 -6.92
C LYS A 209 21.32 6.41 -7.24
N LYS A 210 21.73 7.65 -7.56
CA LYS A 210 20.83 8.74 -7.95
C LYS A 210 19.95 8.31 -9.12
N ILE A 211 18.68 8.69 -9.06
CA ILE A 211 17.68 8.44 -10.11
C ILE A 211 17.28 9.79 -10.68
N GLU A 212 17.36 9.92 -12.00
CA GLU A 212 16.89 11.10 -12.70
C GLU A 212 15.53 10.81 -13.32
N TYR A 213 14.57 11.67 -13.03
CA TYR A 213 13.20 11.55 -13.56
C TYR A 213 12.97 12.56 -14.68
N PRO A 214 12.30 12.15 -15.79
CA PRO A 214 11.93 13.07 -16.85
C PRO A 214 10.90 14.09 -16.35
N LYS A 215 10.89 15.27 -16.95
CA LYS A 215 9.86 16.28 -16.71
C LYS A 215 8.49 15.75 -17.13
N TYR A 216 7.45 16.16 -16.41
CA TYR A 216 6.07 15.82 -16.74
C TYR A 216 5.63 16.51 -18.04
N ASP A 217 4.87 15.79 -18.88
CA ASP A 217 4.39 16.27 -20.17
C ASP A 217 2.99 16.95 -20.11
N GLY A 218 2.32 16.86 -18.97
CA GLY A 218 0.97 17.38 -18.78
C GLY A 218 -0.13 16.62 -19.56
N LYS A 219 0.22 15.52 -20.23
CA LYS A 219 -0.70 14.72 -21.07
C LYS A 219 -0.88 13.30 -20.50
N ILE A 220 0.22 12.59 -20.33
CA ILE A 220 0.27 11.24 -19.74
C ILE A 220 0.86 11.32 -18.34
N THR A 221 1.86 12.16 -18.15
CA THR A 221 2.54 12.37 -16.88
C THR A 221 2.18 13.73 -16.28
N PHE A 222 2.02 13.78 -14.98
CA PHE A 222 1.54 14.96 -14.27
C PHE A 222 2.33 15.18 -12.99
N ASP A 223 2.36 16.40 -12.51
CA ASP A 223 2.94 16.75 -11.22
C ASP A 223 2.13 16.17 -10.04
N LYS A 224 2.79 16.08 -8.89
CA LYS A 224 2.22 15.50 -7.68
C LYS A 224 1.03 16.32 -7.16
N THR A 225 1.14 17.63 -7.13
CA THR A 225 0.12 18.53 -6.57
C THR A 225 -1.18 18.44 -7.35
N SER A 226 -1.13 18.49 -8.70
CA SER A 226 -2.32 18.32 -9.54
C SER A 226 -2.95 16.92 -9.41
N SER A 227 -2.18 15.92 -9.01
CA SER A 227 -2.71 14.59 -8.73
C SER A 227 -3.41 14.55 -7.38
N VAL A 228 -2.82 15.15 -6.35
CA VAL A 228 -3.43 15.24 -5.00
C VAL A 228 -4.77 15.97 -5.06
N TYR A 229 -4.88 17.02 -5.84
CA TYR A 229 -6.16 17.70 -6.06
C TYR A 229 -7.29 16.76 -6.47
N LEU A 230 -7.00 15.75 -7.29
CA LEU A 230 -7.99 14.76 -7.75
C LEU A 230 -8.40 13.73 -6.68
N THR A 231 -7.75 13.73 -5.53
CA THR A 231 -8.18 12.87 -4.40
C THR A 231 -9.36 13.47 -3.65
N GLY A 232 -9.66 14.75 -3.89
CA GLY A 232 -10.67 15.49 -3.13
C GLY A 232 -10.33 15.61 -1.64
N THR A 233 -9.04 15.49 -1.26
CA THR A 233 -8.65 15.57 0.15
C THR A 233 -8.95 16.94 0.72
N ASN A 234 -9.52 16.94 1.90
CA ASN A 234 -9.84 18.15 2.67
C ASN A 234 -9.73 17.83 4.15
N HIS A 235 -9.15 18.76 4.91
CA HIS A 235 -9.04 18.69 6.36
C HIS A 235 -9.45 20.03 6.93
N GLU A 236 -10.04 20.03 8.11
CA GLU A 236 -10.29 21.28 8.85
C GLU A 236 -8.96 21.97 9.17
N ALA A 237 -8.88 23.27 8.90
CA ALA A 237 -7.64 24.04 9.07
C ALA A 237 -7.24 24.18 10.55
N ASP A 238 -8.22 24.24 11.44
CA ASP A 238 -8.04 24.52 12.88
C ASP A 238 -7.70 23.26 13.69
N GLN A 239 -7.78 22.06 13.09
CA GLN A 239 -7.48 20.83 13.82
C GLN A 239 -5.98 20.66 14.09
N PRO A 240 -5.59 20.00 15.19
CA PRO A 240 -4.21 19.63 15.42
C PRO A 240 -3.68 18.73 14.28
N VAL A 241 -2.44 18.94 13.87
CA VAL A 241 -1.80 18.11 12.84
C VAL A 241 -1.81 16.64 13.27
N HIS A 242 -2.41 15.80 12.43
CA HIS A 242 -2.56 14.36 12.69
C HIS A 242 -1.29 13.55 12.39
N LEU A 243 -0.26 14.18 11.86
CA LEU A 243 1.06 13.61 11.60
C LEU A 243 2.02 14.10 12.69
N ARG A 244 2.13 13.33 13.76
CA ARG A 244 2.88 13.74 14.97
C ARG A 244 4.31 13.26 14.91
N LEU A 245 5.24 14.14 15.21
CA LEU A 245 6.64 13.79 15.45
C LEU A 245 6.83 13.50 16.94
N LYS A 246 7.55 12.42 17.26
CA LYS A 246 8.00 12.13 18.63
C LYS A 246 9.11 13.10 19.04
N ASP A 247 10.00 13.38 18.09
CA ASP A 247 11.11 14.31 18.19
C ASP A 247 11.12 15.22 16.95
N PRO A 248 10.84 16.52 17.09
CA PRO A 248 10.77 17.47 15.97
C PRO A 248 12.13 17.73 15.30
N ASP A 249 13.23 17.51 16.00
CA ASP A 249 14.57 17.82 15.50
C ASP A 249 15.18 16.65 14.70
N LEU A 250 14.68 15.46 14.90
CA LEU A 250 15.20 14.23 14.29
C LEU A 250 15.17 14.21 12.76
N PRO A 251 14.15 14.78 12.09
CA PRO A 251 14.12 14.87 10.62
C PRO A 251 15.32 15.64 10.04
N ILE A 252 15.80 16.67 10.71
CA ILE A 252 16.94 17.47 10.26
C ILE A 252 18.25 16.86 10.76
N ASN A 253 18.34 16.52 12.05
CA ASN A 253 19.57 16.09 12.67
C ASN A 253 20.00 14.66 12.27
N TYR A 254 19.07 13.81 11.88
CA TYR A 254 19.34 12.41 11.54
C TYR A 254 18.88 12.01 10.15
N THR A 255 17.55 12.04 9.87
CA THR A 255 17.03 11.43 8.64
C THR A 255 17.42 12.21 7.39
N LEU A 256 17.59 13.52 7.48
CA LEU A 256 18.13 14.33 6.38
C LEU A 256 19.57 13.94 6.06
N ASN A 257 20.41 13.78 7.07
CA ASN A 257 21.85 13.49 6.90
C ASN A 257 22.09 12.05 6.40
N GLU A 258 21.37 11.08 6.95
CA GLU A 258 21.59 9.66 6.62
C GLU A 258 20.84 9.23 5.36
N TYR A 259 19.58 9.68 5.18
CA TYR A 259 18.69 9.22 4.13
C TYR A 259 18.22 10.32 3.18
N ASP A 260 18.75 11.57 3.30
CA ASP A 260 18.30 12.77 2.59
C ASP A 260 16.80 13.00 2.76
N GLU A 261 16.29 12.86 3.97
CA GLU A 261 14.88 12.91 4.42
C GLU A 261 13.91 12.16 3.48
N PRO A 262 13.75 10.86 3.66
CA PRO A 262 13.04 10.01 2.70
C PRO A 262 11.54 10.27 2.64
N ALA A 263 10.94 10.95 3.65
CA ALA A 263 9.52 11.26 3.65
C ALA A 263 9.10 12.14 2.48
N GLN A 264 9.98 13.01 1.98
CA GLN A 264 9.75 13.81 0.77
C GLN A 264 9.48 12.94 -0.47
N ARG A 265 10.06 11.73 -0.49
CA ARG A 265 10.06 10.85 -1.66
C ARG A 265 9.05 9.74 -1.58
N TYR A 266 8.94 9.06 -0.44
CA TYR A 266 7.94 7.98 -0.34
C TYR A 266 6.51 8.52 -0.13
N CYS A 267 6.35 9.79 0.32
CA CYS A 267 5.02 10.38 0.44
C CYS A 267 4.41 10.63 -0.95
N PRO A 268 3.27 9.99 -1.28
CA PRO A 268 2.65 10.13 -2.58
C PRO A 268 1.86 11.45 -2.73
N ALA A 269 1.76 12.26 -1.66
CA ALA A 269 0.90 13.42 -1.60
C ALA A 269 1.64 14.75 -1.35
N GLY A 270 2.99 14.75 -1.26
CA GLY A 270 3.75 15.98 -1.03
C GLY A 270 3.46 16.62 0.33
N VAL A 271 3.28 15.77 1.35
CA VAL A 271 3.03 16.23 2.72
C VAL A 271 4.31 16.73 3.37
N TYR A 272 5.43 16.06 3.10
CA TYR A 272 6.71 16.35 3.74
C TYR A 272 7.65 17.05 2.78
N GLU A 273 8.25 18.11 3.26
CA GLU A 273 9.23 18.90 2.53
C GLU A 273 10.37 19.31 3.46
N VAL A 274 11.55 19.47 2.91
CA VAL A 274 12.67 20.14 3.59
C VAL A 274 12.87 21.48 2.91
N ASP A 275 12.54 22.54 3.60
CA ASP A 275 12.84 23.90 3.16
C ASP A 275 14.35 24.15 3.35
N ARG A 276 15.04 24.40 2.23
CA ARG A 276 16.48 24.70 2.16
C ARG A 276 16.73 26.13 1.67
N THR A 277 15.77 27.02 1.88
CA THR A 277 15.92 28.44 1.54
C THR A 277 17.13 29.03 2.27
N ASP A 278 17.28 28.69 3.54
CA ASP A 278 18.56 28.85 4.26
C ASP A 278 19.28 27.51 4.32
N GLN A 279 20.43 27.41 3.64
CA GLN A 279 21.21 26.17 3.61
C GLN A 279 21.84 25.82 4.96
N ASN A 280 22.02 26.81 5.86
CA ASN A 280 22.57 26.62 7.20
C ASN A 280 21.50 26.26 8.23
N ASP A 281 20.22 26.50 7.94
CA ASP A 281 19.09 26.22 8.82
C ASP A 281 17.91 25.59 8.04
N PRO A 282 18.08 24.37 7.51
CA PRO A 282 17.01 23.67 6.80
C PRO A 282 15.87 23.34 7.76
N LYS A 283 14.62 23.48 7.30
CA LYS A 283 13.42 23.25 8.11
C LYS A 283 12.59 22.11 7.55
N PHE A 284 12.13 21.23 8.43
CA PHE A 284 11.19 20.18 8.07
C PHE A 284 9.76 20.70 8.13
N VAL A 285 9.06 20.65 7.01
CA VAL A 285 7.71 21.17 6.85
C VAL A 285 6.73 20.02 6.65
N ILE A 286 5.59 20.08 7.35
CA ILE A 286 4.50 19.11 7.23
C ILE A 286 3.26 19.81 6.68
N ASN A 287 2.97 19.61 5.39
CA ASN A 287 1.77 20.11 4.70
C ASN A 287 0.60 19.14 4.95
N ALA A 288 0.09 19.09 6.18
CA ALA A 288 -0.91 18.10 6.61
C ALA A 288 -2.21 18.14 5.78
N GLN A 289 -2.56 19.29 5.21
CA GLN A 289 -3.72 19.45 4.33
C GLN A 289 -3.66 18.56 3.07
N ASN A 290 -2.46 18.21 2.59
CA ASN A 290 -2.27 17.35 1.44
C ASN A 290 -2.41 15.85 1.77
N CYS A 291 -2.54 15.49 3.05
CA CYS A 291 -2.53 14.10 3.48
C CYS A 291 -3.72 13.32 2.92
N ILE A 292 -3.44 12.21 2.25
CA ILE A 292 -4.44 11.30 1.67
C ILE A 292 -4.62 10.02 2.48
N HIS A 293 -4.21 10.02 3.73
CA HIS A 293 -4.36 8.92 4.70
C HIS A 293 -3.75 7.58 4.23
N CYS A 294 -2.72 7.60 3.41
CA CYS A 294 -2.08 6.36 2.91
C CYS A 294 -1.28 5.61 3.96
N LYS A 295 -0.90 6.27 5.07
CA LYS A 295 -0.11 5.74 6.21
C LYS A 295 1.30 5.25 5.87
N THR A 296 1.80 5.54 4.68
CA THR A 296 3.16 5.14 4.28
C THR A 296 4.23 5.72 5.20
N CYS A 297 4.06 6.96 5.70
CA CYS A 297 5.01 7.61 6.59
C CYS A 297 5.14 6.90 7.94
N ASP A 298 4.02 6.55 8.56
CA ASP A 298 4.00 5.83 9.84
C ASP A 298 4.68 4.45 9.76
N ILE A 299 4.57 3.79 8.59
CA ILE A 299 5.15 2.47 8.34
C ILE A 299 6.63 2.56 7.95
N LYS A 300 7.02 3.57 7.15
CA LYS A 300 8.29 3.57 6.40
C LYS A 300 9.36 4.48 6.97
N GLU A 301 9.00 5.39 7.86
CA GLU A 301 9.95 6.30 8.46
C GLU A 301 11.01 5.51 9.27
N PRO A 302 12.33 5.64 8.93
CA PRO A 302 13.37 4.73 9.44
C PRO A 302 13.62 4.81 10.93
N SER A 303 13.36 5.94 11.57
CA SER A 303 13.49 6.13 13.01
C SER A 303 12.17 5.91 13.77
N GLN A 304 11.07 5.62 13.07
CA GLN A 304 9.72 5.52 13.61
C GLN A 304 9.29 6.76 14.41
N ASN A 305 9.76 7.93 13.93
CA ASN A 305 9.49 9.23 14.53
C ASN A 305 8.10 9.77 14.17
N ILE A 306 7.59 9.44 12.96
CA ILE A 306 6.30 9.91 12.48
C ILE A 306 5.22 8.95 12.96
N THR A 307 4.22 9.47 13.66
CA THR A 307 3.02 8.72 14.07
C THR A 307 1.78 9.35 13.43
N TRP A 308 1.06 8.55 12.66
CA TRP A 308 -0.23 8.95 12.11
C TRP A 308 -1.32 8.74 13.18
N VAL A 309 -2.00 9.80 13.59
CA VAL A 309 -3.14 9.73 14.49
C VAL A 309 -4.42 10.08 13.71
N THR A 310 -5.58 9.64 14.23
CA THR A 310 -6.86 9.89 13.58
C THR A 310 -7.15 11.40 13.57
N PRO A 311 -7.35 12.04 12.40
CA PRO A 311 -7.82 13.43 12.31
C PRO A 311 -9.29 13.53 12.69
N GLU A 312 -9.84 14.73 12.66
CA GLU A 312 -11.28 14.93 12.81
C GLU A 312 -12.08 14.15 11.78
N GLY A 313 -13.28 13.73 12.17
CA GLY A 313 -14.19 12.98 11.31
C GLY A 313 -14.58 13.78 10.06
N ALA A 314 -14.92 13.09 8.99
CA ALA A 314 -15.26 13.61 7.67
C ALA A 314 -14.12 14.33 6.91
N GLY A 315 -12.91 14.45 7.50
CA GLY A 315 -11.71 14.94 6.83
C GLY A 315 -10.96 13.86 6.06
N GLY A 316 -10.08 14.28 5.14
CA GLY A 316 -9.22 13.39 4.35
C GLY A 316 -9.64 13.25 2.89
N PRO A 317 -9.15 12.22 2.17
CA PRO A 317 -9.46 12.02 0.77
C PRO A 317 -10.92 11.62 0.55
N ASN A 318 -11.50 12.12 -0.54
CA ASN A 318 -12.85 11.77 -0.98
C ASN A 318 -12.78 11.07 -2.33
N TYR A 319 -12.63 9.75 -2.29
CA TYR A 319 -12.49 8.94 -3.49
C TYR A 319 -13.87 8.62 -4.09
N ALA A 320 -14.21 9.24 -5.19
CA ALA A 320 -15.53 9.12 -5.83
C ALA A 320 -15.89 7.70 -6.32
N ASN A 321 -14.92 6.78 -6.35
CA ASN A 321 -15.10 5.43 -6.90
C ASN A 321 -14.54 4.32 -5.99
N MET A 322 -14.38 4.58 -4.70
CA MET A 322 -13.95 3.58 -3.70
C MET A 322 -15.02 3.45 -2.61
#